data_8d83c5fab36ee53adace1e3481185d50
#
_entry.id   8d83c5fab36ee53adace1e3481185d50
#
_cell.length_a   1.000
_cell.length_b   1.000
_cell.length_c   1.000
_cell.angle_alpha   90.00
_cell.angle_beta   90.00
_cell.angle_gamma   90.00
#
_symmetry.space_group_name_H-M   'P 1'
#
loop_
_entity.id
_entity.type
_entity.pdbx_description
1 polymer ?
#
loop_
_entity_poly.entity_id
_entity_poly.type
_entity_poly.pdbx_seq_one_letter_code
_entity_poly.pdbx_strand_id
1 'polypeptide(L)'
;MKFVGIDIGSTCAKTVVLDEAGEPENLFVIPTGWSSFDALEKIRKQLLEAGVSDTDAYTVSTGYGRKAVPFAQKQVTEITCHARGAAALFGEGEMNLIDIGGQDTKVISARGGLVEEFYMNDKCSAGTGKFIEIMANRLELPIAKLDEIAERRTKEVQISSMCTVFAESEIVSMVGQGTSKENIAWGVLNSVANKVKQEYGKLSSGDRPVYLTGGLCEASFFLRMLSDKLGGKVTSCKRARYAGALGAAYIAYEKYGETRA
;
A
#
# COMPACT_ATOMS: atom_id res chain seq x y z
N MET A 1 0.27 16.81 23.39
CA MET A 1 0.77 15.43 23.09
C MET A 1 0.45 15.09 21.67
N LYS A 2 1.39 14.56 20.88
CA LYS A 2 1.15 14.11 19.50
C LYS A 2 1.06 12.59 19.46
N PHE A 3 0.39 12.05 18.43
CA PHE A 3 0.27 10.60 18.21
C PHE A 3 0.85 10.24 16.86
N VAL A 4 1.87 9.40 16.90
CA VAL A 4 2.68 9.12 15.71
C VAL A 4 2.52 7.67 15.29
N GLY A 5 2.15 7.46 14.04
CA GLY A 5 2.16 6.16 13.37
C GLY A 5 3.29 6.09 12.36
N ILE A 6 4.16 5.09 12.50
CA ILE A 6 5.30 4.86 11.61
C ILE A 6 5.14 3.50 10.95
N ASP A 7 4.95 3.49 9.63
CA ASP A 7 4.91 2.28 8.80
C ASP A 7 6.18 2.20 7.96
N ILE A 8 7.13 1.36 8.38
CA ILE A 8 8.37 1.09 7.63
C ILE A 8 8.14 -0.13 6.75
N GLY A 9 7.69 0.12 5.52
CA GLY A 9 7.55 -0.90 4.49
C GLY A 9 8.87 -1.21 3.78
N SER A 10 8.85 -2.22 2.90
CA SER A 10 10.03 -2.66 2.14
C SER A 10 10.54 -1.62 1.13
N THR A 11 9.67 -0.80 0.55
CA THR A 11 10.01 0.19 -0.48
C THR A 11 9.95 1.61 0.04
N CYS A 12 8.91 1.94 0.82
CA CYS A 12 8.70 3.27 1.38
C CYS A 12 8.34 3.18 2.85
N ALA A 13 8.84 4.14 3.63
CA ALA A 13 8.36 4.40 4.98
C ALA A 13 7.37 5.58 4.95
N LYS A 14 6.27 5.44 5.69
CA LYS A 14 5.23 6.47 5.83
C LYS A 14 5.08 6.80 7.30
N THR A 15 4.88 8.07 7.57
CA THR A 15 4.66 8.56 8.92
C THR A 15 3.44 9.46 8.93
N VAL A 16 2.58 9.26 9.91
CA VAL A 16 1.41 10.12 10.17
C VAL A 16 1.51 10.64 11.59
N VAL A 17 1.30 11.93 11.75
CA VAL A 17 1.19 12.61 13.05
C VAL A 17 -0.24 13.08 13.22
N LEU A 18 -0.89 12.69 14.31
CA LEU A 18 -2.18 13.23 14.73
C LEU A 18 -1.95 14.25 15.83
N ASP A 19 -2.80 15.25 15.85
CA ASP A 19 -2.86 16.24 16.94
C ASP A 19 -3.57 15.68 18.19
N GLU A 20 -3.80 16.54 19.18
CA GLU A 20 -4.47 16.18 20.43
C GLU A 20 -5.96 15.82 20.25
N ALA A 21 -6.58 16.27 19.17
CA ALA A 21 -7.95 15.94 18.82
C ALA A 21 -8.08 14.64 17.99
N GLY A 22 -6.93 14.04 17.62
CA GLY A 22 -6.90 12.87 16.76
C GLY A 22 -6.99 13.20 15.26
N GLU A 23 -6.79 14.47 14.87
CA GLU A 23 -6.83 14.89 13.48
C GLU A 23 -5.44 14.80 12.83
N PRO A 24 -5.35 14.33 11.55
CA PRO A 24 -4.09 14.26 10.83
C PRO A 24 -3.49 15.65 10.56
N GLU A 25 -2.32 15.92 11.14
CA GLU A 25 -1.58 17.19 11.03
C GLU A 25 -0.44 17.09 10.01
N ASN A 26 0.35 16.01 10.07
CA ASN A 26 1.48 15.80 9.15
C ASN A 26 1.44 14.39 8.55
N LEU A 27 1.79 14.30 7.27
CA LEU A 27 1.92 13.05 6.54
C LEU A 27 3.22 13.07 5.74
N PHE A 28 4.10 12.11 6.01
CA PHE A 28 5.39 11.98 5.33
C PHE A 28 5.49 10.65 4.60
N VAL A 29 6.15 10.65 3.46
CA VAL A 29 6.56 9.43 2.75
C VAL A 29 7.99 9.59 2.27
N ILE A 30 8.83 8.60 2.55
CA ILE A 30 10.22 8.55 2.12
C ILE A 30 10.55 7.16 1.57
N PRO A 31 11.51 7.02 0.66
CA PRO A 31 12.07 5.72 0.31
C PRO A 31 12.71 5.07 1.54
N THR A 32 12.42 3.80 1.77
CA THR A 32 13.08 3.03 2.85
C THR A 32 14.58 2.93 2.60
N GLY A 33 14.97 2.80 1.32
CA GLY A 33 16.37 2.70 0.94
C GLY A 33 16.97 1.35 1.31
N TRP A 34 18.25 1.36 1.71
CA TRP A 34 19.01 0.16 2.00
C TRP A 34 18.56 -0.52 3.31
N SER A 35 18.21 0.26 4.32
CA SER A 35 17.87 -0.29 5.63
C SER A 35 16.75 0.48 6.33
N SER A 36 16.02 -0.23 7.20
CA SER A 36 15.02 0.39 8.07
C SER A 36 15.62 1.39 9.06
N PHE A 37 16.90 1.24 9.42
CA PHE A 37 17.60 2.18 10.31
C PHE A 37 17.89 3.50 9.60
N ASP A 38 18.33 3.46 8.32
CA ASP A 38 18.53 4.67 7.52
C ASP A 38 17.21 5.43 7.29
N ALA A 39 16.12 4.68 7.07
CA ALA A 39 14.79 5.26 6.99
C ALA A 39 14.39 5.94 8.30
N LEU A 40 14.67 5.29 9.44
CA LEU A 40 14.35 5.82 10.77
C LEU A 40 15.04 7.16 11.04
N GLU A 41 16.33 7.31 10.72
CA GLU A 41 17.04 8.57 10.90
C GLU A 41 16.41 9.72 10.10
N LYS A 42 15.96 9.43 8.87
CA LYS A 42 15.23 10.41 8.06
C LYS A 42 13.86 10.74 8.65
N ILE A 43 13.13 9.73 9.17
CA ILE A 43 11.85 9.93 9.85
C ILE A 43 12.03 10.81 11.09
N ARG A 44 13.03 10.54 11.92
CA ARG A 44 13.32 11.35 13.11
C ARG A 44 13.59 12.81 12.74
N LYS A 45 14.38 13.04 11.70
CA LYS A 45 14.64 14.40 11.21
C LYS A 45 13.34 15.11 10.80
N GLN A 46 12.47 14.44 10.03
CA GLN A 46 11.18 15.00 9.62
C GLN A 46 10.25 15.27 10.80
N LEU A 47 10.21 14.39 11.81
CA LEU A 47 9.43 14.60 13.03
C LEU A 47 9.93 15.82 13.80
N LEU A 48 11.25 15.97 13.97
CA LEU A 48 11.85 17.13 14.62
C LEU A 48 11.58 18.44 13.88
N GLU A 49 11.67 18.44 12.55
CA GLU A 49 11.33 19.58 11.68
C GLU A 49 9.83 19.96 11.80
N ALA A 50 8.97 18.99 12.07
CA ALA A 50 7.53 19.20 12.37
C ALA A 50 7.25 19.55 13.84
N GLY A 51 8.28 19.75 14.67
CA GLY A 51 8.12 20.09 16.10
C GLY A 51 7.69 18.91 16.96
N VAL A 52 7.91 17.67 16.53
CA VAL A 52 7.55 16.45 17.26
C VAL A 52 8.82 15.77 17.76
N SER A 53 8.97 15.65 19.08
CA SER A 53 10.08 14.93 19.71
C SER A 53 9.64 13.54 20.21
N ASP A 54 10.60 12.66 20.44
CA ASP A 54 10.35 11.31 20.96
C ASP A 54 9.69 11.34 22.37
N THR A 55 9.86 12.44 23.11
CA THR A 55 9.31 12.64 24.47
C THR A 55 7.90 13.23 24.47
N ASP A 56 7.51 13.93 23.41
CA ASP A 56 6.24 14.65 23.31
C ASP A 56 5.19 13.91 22.45
N ALA A 57 5.51 12.68 22.08
CA ALA A 57 4.67 11.85 21.24
C ALA A 57 4.49 10.45 21.81
N TYR A 58 3.29 9.90 21.61
CA TYR A 58 3.05 8.46 21.73
C TYR A 58 3.15 7.85 20.34
N THR A 59 4.12 6.95 20.15
CA THR A 59 4.45 6.39 18.84
C THR A 59 4.10 4.90 18.75
N VAL A 60 3.42 4.53 17.69
CA VAL A 60 3.18 3.12 17.29
C VAL A 60 3.87 2.86 15.97
N SER A 61 4.64 1.77 15.90
CA SER A 61 5.32 1.34 14.68
C SER A 61 4.68 0.09 14.07
N THR A 62 4.70 0.02 12.74
CA THR A 62 4.19 -1.09 11.93
C THR A 62 5.04 -1.33 10.69
N GLY A 63 4.65 -2.28 9.85
CA GLY A 63 5.39 -2.68 8.66
C GLY A 63 6.53 -3.68 8.95
N TYR A 64 7.29 -4.03 7.92
CA TYR A 64 8.44 -4.95 8.04
C TYR A 64 9.51 -4.41 8.97
N GLY A 65 9.77 -3.10 8.91
CA GLY A 65 10.77 -2.41 9.72
C GLY A 65 10.30 -1.98 11.11
N ARG A 66 9.12 -2.38 11.58
CA ARG A 66 8.57 -1.91 12.88
C ARG A 66 9.50 -2.12 14.08
N LYS A 67 10.34 -3.14 14.04
CA LYS A 67 11.32 -3.42 15.11
C LYS A 67 12.50 -2.44 15.12
N ALA A 68 12.72 -1.70 14.04
CA ALA A 68 13.82 -0.73 13.95
C ALA A 68 13.50 0.60 14.64
N VAL A 69 12.29 0.79 15.21
CA VAL A 69 11.85 2.03 15.87
C VAL A 69 11.94 1.89 17.39
N PRO A 70 13.10 2.22 18.01
CA PRO A 70 13.35 1.93 19.43
C PRO A 70 12.53 2.82 20.38
N PHE A 71 12.05 3.99 19.92
CA PHE A 71 11.23 4.90 20.69
C PHE A 71 9.72 4.67 20.55
N ALA A 72 9.30 3.68 19.76
CA ALA A 72 7.90 3.31 19.67
C ALA A 72 7.45 2.61 20.96
N GLN A 73 6.40 3.12 21.59
CA GLN A 73 5.80 2.52 22.78
C GLN A 73 5.10 1.20 22.47
N LYS A 74 4.67 1.02 21.19
CA LYS A 74 4.03 -0.22 20.76
C LYS A 74 4.39 -0.56 19.32
N GLN A 75 4.52 -1.87 19.06
CA GLN A 75 4.65 -2.44 17.72
C GLN A 75 3.38 -3.22 17.39
N VAL A 76 2.76 -2.93 16.23
CA VAL A 76 1.51 -3.54 15.81
C VAL A 76 1.69 -4.16 14.41
N THR A 77 0.95 -5.21 14.12
CA THR A 77 1.02 -5.85 12.80
C THR A 77 0.49 -4.92 11.72
N GLU A 78 1.07 -5.00 10.54
CA GLU A 78 0.68 -4.19 9.40
C GLU A 78 -0.79 -4.39 9.02
N ILE A 79 -1.27 -5.63 9.05
CA ILE A 79 -2.65 -6.00 8.74
C ILE A 79 -3.63 -5.29 9.67
N THR A 80 -3.35 -5.29 10.98
CA THR A 80 -4.18 -4.59 11.98
C THR A 80 -4.19 -3.08 11.73
N CYS A 81 -3.02 -2.49 11.47
CA CYS A 81 -2.92 -1.07 11.19
C CYS A 81 -3.64 -0.68 9.89
N HIS A 82 -3.54 -1.49 8.82
CA HIS A 82 -4.27 -1.24 7.57
C HIS A 82 -5.78 -1.26 7.77
N ALA A 83 -6.32 -2.24 8.51
CA ALA A 83 -7.75 -2.30 8.82
C ALA A 83 -8.22 -1.06 9.61
N ARG A 84 -7.45 -0.66 10.65
CA ARG A 84 -7.78 0.52 11.46
C ARG A 84 -7.70 1.82 10.66
N GLY A 85 -6.65 1.99 9.84
CA GLY A 85 -6.49 3.16 8.98
C GLY A 85 -7.52 3.24 7.87
N ALA A 86 -7.92 2.11 7.29
CA ALA A 86 -8.99 2.07 6.31
C ALA A 86 -10.35 2.44 6.91
N ALA A 87 -10.66 1.98 8.12
CA ALA A 87 -11.87 2.39 8.84
C ALA A 87 -11.92 3.92 9.04
N ALA A 88 -10.79 4.53 9.39
CA ALA A 88 -10.68 5.98 9.52
C ALA A 88 -10.85 6.73 8.18
N LEU A 89 -10.42 6.13 7.06
CA LEU A 89 -10.50 6.75 5.73
C LEU A 89 -11.87 6.57 5.06
N PHE A 90 -12.52 5.42 5.27
CA PHE A 90 -13.68 5.00 4.48
C PHE A 90 -14.92 4.73 5.32
N GLY A 91 -14.81 4.78 6.65
CA GLY A 91 -15.88 4.51 7.58
C GLY A 91 -15.73 3.17 8.31
N GLU A 92 -16.39 3.03 9.47
CA GLU A 92 -16.25 1.87 10.36
C GLU A 92 -17.16 0.68 10.00
N GLY A 93 -17.77 0.67 8.83
CA GLY A 93 -18.59 -0.43 8.36
C GLY A 93 -17.81 -1.70 8.04
N GLU A 94 -18.52 -2.66 7.46
CA GLU A 94 -17.90 -3.83 6.84
C GLU A 94 -17.21 -3.44 5.55
N MET A 95 -16.01 -3.97 5.31
CA MET A 95 -15.25 -3.68 4.11
C MET A 95 -14.28 -4.79 3.75
N ASN A 96 -13.94 -4.84 2.47
CA ASN A 96 -12.80 -5.61 1.97
C ASN A 96 -11.73 -4.64 1.49
N LEU A 97 -10.49 -4.89 1.88
CA LEU A 97 -9.33 -4.08 1.52
C LEU A 97 -8.42 -4.87 0.59
N ILE A 98 -7.89 -4.18 -0.38
CA ILE A 98 -6.79 -4.65 -1.21
C ILE A 98 -5.63 -3.70 -0.97
N ASP A 99 -4.54 -4.19 -0.39
CA ASP A 99 -3.31 -3.41 -0.22
C ASP A 99 -2.24 -3.94 -1.16
N ILE A 100 -1.79 -3.09 -2.08
CA ILE A 100 -0.69 -3.42 -2.99
C ILE A 100 0.55 -2.72 -2.49
N GLY A 101 1.35 -3.47 -1.72
CA GLY A 101 2.62 -3.05 -1.18
C GLY A 101 3.76 -3.11 -2.18
N GLY A 102 4.97 -2.76 -1.71
CA GLY A 102 6.20 -2.84 -2.51
C GLY A 102 6.57 -4.28 -2.86
N GLN A 103 6.55 -5.20 -1.91
CA GLN A 103 6.96 -6.60 -2.09
C GLN A 103 5.86 -7.62 -1.75
N ASP A 104 4.72 -7.17 -1.36
CA ASP A 104 3.58 -8.01 -0.99
C ASP A 104 2.25 -7.42 -1.47
N THR A 105 1.23 -8.27 -1.45
CA THR A 105 -0.16 -7.87 -1.71
C THR A 105 -1.03 -8.53 -0.67
N LYS A 106 -1.88 -7.76 -0.03
CA LYS A 106 -2.79 -8.24 1.02
C LYS A 106 -4.23 -8.02 0.61
N VAL A 107 -5.08 -8.96 0.98
CA VAL A 107 -6.53 -8.79 0.94
C VAL A 107 -7.05 -9.03 2.36
N ILE A 108 -7.84 -8.10 2.87
CA ILE A 108 -8.25 -8.06 4.27
C ILE A 108 -9.75 -7.83 4.30
N SER A 109 -10.48 -8.66 5.01
CA SER A 109 -11.86 -8.41 5.39
C SER A 109 -11.87 -7.82 6.80
N ALA A 110 -12.57 -6.71 6.98
CA ALA A 110 -12.60 -5.98 8.24
C ALA A 110 -14.01 -5.44 8.56
N ARG A 111 -14.26 -5.23 9.84
CA ARG A 111 -15.46 -4.59 10.38
C ARG A 111 -15.08 -3.68 11.54
N GLY A 112 -15.47 -2.43 11.51
CA GLY A 112 -15.15 -1.46 12.56
C GLY A 112 -13.64 -1.30 12.80
N GLY A 113 -12.81 -1.46 11.75
CA GLY A 113 -11.35 -1.45 11.86
C GLY A 113 -10.73 -2.71 12.45
N LEU A 114 -11.51 -3.75 12.76
CA LEU A 114 -11.05 -5.05 13.23
C LEU A 114 -10.96 -6.04 12.08
N VAL A 115 -9.86 -6.78 12.01
CA VAL A 115 -9.62 -7.80 11.00
C VAL A 115 -10.45 -9.04 11.30
N GLU A 116 -11.23 -9.51 10.33
CA GLU A 116 -11.98 -10.76 10.42
C GLU A 116 -11.25 -11.89 9.67
N GLU A 117 -10.73 -11.59 8.48
CA GLU A 117 -10.03 -12.55 7.62
C GLU A 117 -8.97 -11.81 6.78
N PHE A 118 -7.88 -12.47 6.45
CA PHE A 118 -6.91 -11.92 5.50
C PHE A 118 -6.13 -13.01 4.77
N TYR A 119 -5.66 -12.67 3.58
CA TYR A 119 -4.66 -13.42 2.83
C TYR A 119 -3.56 -12.49 2.34
N MET A 120 -2.36 -13.03 2.21
CA MET A 120 -1.19 -12.25 1.81
C MET A 120 -0.33 -13.06 0.83
N ASN A 121 0.08 -12.40 -0.25
CA ASN A 121 1.14 -12.86 -1.12
C ASN A 121 2.43 -12.10 -0.77
N ASP A 122 3.33 -12.72 -0.01
CA ASP A 122 4.62 -12.18 0.43
C ASP A 122 5.82 -13.00 -0.08
N LYS A 123 5.56 -14.05 -0.87
CA LYS A 123 6.59 -14.97 -1.38
C LYS A 123 6.92 -14.73 -2.85
N CYS A 124 6.07 -14.02 -3.58
CA CYS A 124 6.22 -13.80 -4.99
C CYS A 124 5.96 -12.33 -5.34
N SER A 125 6.89 -11.70 -6.06
CA SER A 125 6.74 -10.31 -6.48
C SER A 125 5.64 -10.08 -7.54
N ALA A 126 5.17 -11.14 -8.20
CA ALA A 126 4.03 -11.04 -9.10
C ALA A 126 2.79 -10.48 -8.38
N GLY A 127 2.19 -9.43 -8.97
CA GLY A 127 1.05 -8.76 -8.36
C GLY A 127 1.41 -7.69 -7.30
N THR A 128 2.68 -7.30 -7.19
CA THR A 128 3.17 -6.31 -6.23
C THR A 128 3.75 -5.07 -6.91
N GLY A 129 4.02 -4.03 -6.15
CA GLY A 129 4.70 -2.83 -6.64
C GLY A 129 6.08 -3.11 -7.24
N LYS A 130 6.81 -4.12 -6.74
CA LYS A 130 8.12 -4.50 -7.28
C LYS A 130 8.03 -5.08 -8.68
N PHE A 131 7.00 -5.86 -8.97
CA PHE A 131 6.73 -6.32 -10.33
C PHE A 131 6.53 -5.12 -11.28
N ILE A 132 5.68 -4.17 -10.89
CA ILE A 132 5.41 -2.97 -11.69
C ILE A 132 6.69 -2.15 -11.90
N GLU A 133 7.50 -1.96 -10.86
CA GLU A 133 8.78 -1.23 -10.93
C GLU A 133 9.74 -1.84 -11.95
N ILE A 134 9.93 -3.17 -11.91
CA ILE A 134 10.82 -3.87 -12.83
C ILE A 134 10.33 -3.72 -14.27
N MET A 135 9.03 -3.89 -14.51
CA MET A 135 8.45 -3.79 -15.86
C MET A 135 8.47 -2.34 -16.38
N ALA A 136 8.20 -1.36 -15.53
CA ALA A 136 8.29 0.06 -15.89
C ALA A 136 9.74 0.44 -16.29
N ASN A 137 10.73 -0.03 -15.53
CA ASN A 137 12.14 0.18 -15.85
C ASN A 137 12.53 -0.44 -17.20
N ARG A 138 12.01 -1.63 -17.55
CA ARG A 138 12.22 -2.24 -18.86
C ARG A 138 11.62 -1.45 -20.01
N LEU A 139 10.53 -0.76 -19.75
CA LEU A 139 9.88 0.12 -20.72
C LEU A 139 10.50 1.52 -20.75
N GLU A 140 11.49 1.79 -19.89
CA GLU A 140 12.07 3.14 -19.69
C GLU A 140 10.99 4.18 -19.34
N LEU A 141 10.05 3.78 -18.48
CA LEU A 141 8.93 4.60 -18.03
C LEU A 141 9.03 4.88 -16.54
N PRO A 142 8.76 6.11 -16.09
CA PRO A 142 8.51 6.36 -14.69
C PRO A 142 7.28 5.57 -14.22
N ILE A 143 7.35 4.90 -13.07
CA ILE A 143 6.22 4.16 -12.49
C ILE A 143 4.94 5.01 -12.43
N ALA A 144 5.07 6.27 -12.04
CA ALA A 144 3.94 7.20 -11.95
C ALA A 144 3.22 7.46 -13.28
N LYS A 145 3.86 7.16 -14.44
CA LYS A 145 3.28 7.33 -15.77
C LYS A 145 2.68 6.04 -16.34
N LEU A 146 2.93 4.90 -15.72
CA LEU A 146 2.52 3.61 -16.26
C LEU A 146 0.99 3.51 -16.42
N ASP A 147 0.23 4.03 -15.45
CA ASP A 147 -1.23 4.03 -15.45
C ASP A 147 -1.80 4.84 -16.62
N GLU A 148 -1.33 6.08 -16.80
CA GLU A 148 -1.71 6.97 -17.90
C GLU A 148 -1.36 6.39 -19.27
N ILE A 149 -0.18 5.77 -19.39
CA ILE A 149 0.30 5.20 -20.64
C ILE A 149 -0.52 3.96 -21.00
N ALA A 150 -0.79 3.08 -20.03
CA ALA A 150 -1.61 1.88 -20.22
C ALA A 150 -3.04 2.20 -20.68
N GLU A 151 -3.60 3.32 -20.26
CA GLU A 151 -4.94 3.76 -20.69
C GLU A 151 -5.02 4.02 -22.20
N ARG A 152 -3.90 4.44 -22.82
CA ARG A 152 -3.80 4.76 -24.25
C ARG A 152 -3.61 3.54 -25.16
N ARG A 153 -3.70 2.33 -24.63
CA ARG A 153 -3.54 1.11 -25.39
C ARG A 153 -4.45 1.05 -26.64
N THR A 154 -3.93 0.47 -27.70
CA THR A 154 -4.70 0.17 -28.91
C THR A 154 -5.03 -1.33 -29.04
N LYS A 155 -4.27 -2.18 -28.31
CA LYS A 155 -4.49 -3.63 -28.24
C LYS A 155 -4.26 -4.12 -26.82
N GLU A 156 -4.99 -5.13 -26.42
CA GLU A 156 -4.81 -5.83 -25.16
C GLU A 156 -3.84 -6.99 -25.36
N VAL A 157 -2.63 -6.83 -24.84
CA VAL A 157 -1.62 -7.89 -24.87
C VAL A 157 -1.57 -8.60 -23.52
N GLN A 158 -1.38 -9.91 -23.55
CA GLN A 158 -1.28 -10.68 -22.31
C GLN A 158 0.18 -10.98 -22.02
N ILE A 159 0.58 -10.77 -20.77
CA ILE A 159 1.82 -11.30 -20.22
C ILE A 159 1.46 -12.64 -19.60
N SER A 160 1.96 -13.73 -20.23
CA SER A 160 1.59 -15.10 -19.85
C SER A 160 2.33 -15.59 -18.62
N SER A 161 3.53 -15.08 -18.41
CA SER A 161 4.41 -15.52 -17.32
C SER A 161 4.01 -14.90 -15.99
N MET A 162 3.76 -15.75 -14.99
CA MET A 162 3.50 -15.32 -13.63
C MET A 162 4.78 -14.95 -12.88
N CYS A 163 5.92 -15.54 -13.24
CA CYS A 163 7.21 -15.23 -12.63
C CYS A 163 7.78 -13.94 -13.22
N THR A 164 8.20 -13.01 -12.37
CA THR A 164 8.76 -11.71 -12.76
C THR A 164 9.93 -11.83 -13.74
N VAL A 165 10.82 -12.81 -13.56
CA VAL A 165 11.98 -13.02 -14.44
C VAL A 165 11.53 -13.41 -15.86
N PHE A 166 10.58 -14.32 -15.97
CA PHE A 166 10.05 -14.74 -17.28
C PHE A 166 9.18 -13.66 -17.92
N ALA A 167 8.38 -12.94 -17.13
CA ALA A 167 7.61 -11.82 -17.61
C ALA A 167 8.50 -10.70 -18.17
N GLU A 168 9.65 -10.44 -17.53
CA GLU A 168 10.64 -9.49 -18.04
C GLU A 168 11.19 -9.92 -19.40
N SER A 169 11.54 -11.20 -19.58
CA SER A 169 12.00 -11.76 -20.85
C SER A 169 10.92 -11.70 -21.93
N GLU A 170 9.66 -11.92 -21.56
CA GLU A 170 8.50 -11.82 -22.46
C GLU A 170 8.31 -10.39 -22.96
N ILE A 171 8.45 -9.39 -22.08
CA ILE A 171 8.39 -7.96 -22.44
C ILE A 171 9.51 -7.61 -23.43
N VAL A 172 10.74 -8.07 -23.17
CA VAL A 172 11.87 -7.85 -24.11
C VAL A 172 11.53 -8.40 -25.51
N SER A 173 10.94 -9.59 -25.57
CA SER A 173 10.48 -10.18 -26.84
C SER A 173 9.39 -9.34 -27.52
N MET A 174 8.40 -8.85 -26.76
CA MET A 174 7.33 -7.99 -27.28
C MET A 174 7.88 -6.67 -27.84
N VAL A 175 8.84 -6.05 -27.15
CA VAL A 175 9.52 -4.84 -27.64
C VAL A 175 10.26 -5.14 -28.96
N GLY A 176 10.99 -6.26 -29.02
CA GLY A 176 11.68 -6.70 -30.23
C GLY A 176 10.73 -6.98 -31.42
N GLN A 177 9.48 -7.33 -31.15
CA GLN A 177 8.42 -7.53 -32.15
C GLN A 177 7.68 -6.23 -32.53
N GLY A 178 8.07 -5.08 -31.96
CA GLY A 178 7.44 -3.80 -32.26
C GLY A 178 6.13 -3.54 -31.51
N THR A 179 5.84 -4.27 -30.44
CA THR A 179 4.66 -3.99 -29.60
C THR A 179 4.85 -2.64 -28.90
N SER A 180 3.83 -1.79 -28.95
CA SER A 180 3.91 -0.45 -28.38
C SER A 180 4.01 -0.46 -26.85
N LYS A 181 4.63 0.58 -26.28
CA LYS A 181 4.78 0.74 -24.81
C LYS A 181 3.42 0.77 -24.10
N GLU A 182 2.41 1.37 -24.72
CA GLU A 182 1.04 1.47 -24.20
C GLU A 182 0.40 0.09 -24.05
N ASN A 183 0.55 -0.76 -25.06
CA ASN A 183 0.00 -2.10 -25.04
C ASN A 183 0.69 -2.97 -23.99
N ILE A 184 2.04 -2.87 -23.87
CA ILE A 184 2.80 -3.61 -22.87
C ILE A 184 2.47 -3.11 -21.46
N ALA A 185 2.38 -1.79 -21.24
CA ALA A 185 2.00 -1.19 -19.96
C ALA A 185 0.62 -1.68 -19.50
N TRP A 186 -0.34 -1.77 -20.43
CA TRP A 186 -1.64 -2.39 -20.14
C TRP A 186 -1.49 -3.85 -19.72
N GLY A 187 -0.69 -4.65 -20.44
CA GLY A 187 -0.42 -6.05 -20.08
C GLY A 187 0.18 -6.22 -18.68
N VAL A 188 1.09 -5.33 -18.30
CA VAL A 188 1.68 -5.27 -16.95
C VAL A 188 0.61 -5.05 -15.88
N LEU A 189 -0.21 -4.01 -16.02
CA LEU A 189 -1.28 -3.72 -15.06
C LEU A 189 -2.33 -4.81 -15.03
N ASN A 190 -2.67 -5.38 -16.19
CA ASN A 190 -3.61 -6.50 -16.31
C ASN A 190 -3.09 -7.75 -15.58
N SER A 191 -1.80 -8.06 -15.67
CA SER A 191 -1.18 -9.17 -14.94
C SER A 191 -1.30 -8.97 -13.43
N VAL A 192 -1.01 -7.76 -12.94
CA VAL A 192 -1.17 -7.41 -11.51
C VAL A 192 -2.62 -7.54 -11.07
N ALA A 193 -3.56 -6.99 -11.84
CA ALA A 193 -4.99 -7.05 -11.51
C ALA A 193 -5.52 -8.49 -11.49
N ASN A 194 -5.04 -9.37 -12.40
CA ASN A 194 -5.37 -10.79 -12.38
C ASN A 194 -4.86 -11.49 -11.11
N LYS A 195 -3.63 -11.18 -10.70
CA LYS A 195 -3.07 -11.74 -9.46
C LYS A 195 -3.84 -11.26 -8.23
N VAL A 196 -4.17 -9.96 -8.17
CA VAL A 196 -5.00 -9.39 -7.10
C VAL A 196 -6.37 -10.07 -7.05
N LYS A 197 -7.01 -10.30 -8.22
CA LYS A 197 -8.29 -11.02 -8.28
C LYS A 197 -8.19 -12.44 -7.70
N GLN A 198 -7.09 -13.15 -7.98
CA GLN A 198 -6.86 -14.49 -7.40
C GLN A 198 -6.74 -14.45 -5.89
N GLU A 199 -6.01 -13.46 -5.34
CA GLU A 199 -5.88 -13.30 -3.88
C GLU A 199 -7.21 -12.88 -3.25
N TYR A 200 -7.92 -11.93 -3.86
CA TYR A 200 -9.23 -11.45 -3.41
C TYR A 200 -10.28 -12.57 -3.37
N GLY A 201 -10.27 -13.45 -4.36
CA GLY A 201 -11.18 -14.60 -4.42
C GLY A 201 -11.01 -15.64 -3.31
N LYS A 202 -10.01 -15.49 -2.44
CA LYS A 202 -9.82 -16.32 -1.25
C LYS A 202 -10.67 -15.86 -0.06
N LEU A 203 -11.08 -14.58 -0.04
CA LEU A 203 -11.93 -14.04 1.02
C LEU A 203 -13.31 -14.71 0.98
N SER A 204 -13.81 -15.06 2.15
CA SER A 204 -15.15 -15.64 2.35
C SER A 204 -16.21 -14.59 2.71
N SER A 205 -15.82 -13.34 2.86
CA SER A 205 -16.61 -12.24 3.40
C SER A 205 -17.78 -11.74 2.54
N GLY A 206 -17.94 -12.28 1.32
CA GLY A 206 -19.07 -11.95 0.45
C GLY A 206 -19.01 -10.53 -0.14
N ASP A 207 -20.17 -10.01 -0.52
CA ASP A 207 -20.31 -8.72 -1.19
C ASP A 207 -20.22 -7.56 -0.18
N ARG A 208 -19.04 -7.01 -0.04
CA ARG A 208 -18.72 -5.84 0.79
C ARG A 208 -18.10 -4.73 -0.04
N PRO A 209 -18.20 -3.46 0.37
CA PRO A 209 -17.45 -2.37 -0.26
C PRO A 209 -15.95 -2.70 -0.34
N VAL A 210 -15.35 -2.48 -1.51
CA VAL A 210 -13.94 -2.81 -1.76
C VAL A 210 -13.13 -1.53 -1.86
N TYR A 211 -12.05 -1.46 -1.07
CA TYR A 211 -11.15 -0.31 -1.07
C TYR A 211 -9.71 -0.72 -1.41
N LEU A 212 -9.04 0.12 -2.22
CA LEU A 212 -7.63 -0.06 -2.56
C LEU A 212 -6.76 0.87 -1.70
N THR A 213 -5.73 0.30 -1.08
CA THR A 213 -4.67 1.01 -0.36
C THR A 213 -3.31 0.74 -0.99
N GLY A 214 -2.25 1.36 -0.47
CA GLY A 214 -0.90 1.16 -0.97
C GLY A 214 -0.51 2.10 -2.12
N GLY A 215 0.52 1.71 -2.87
CA GLY A 215 1.17 2.59 -3.86
C GLY A 215 0.32 2.93 -5.08
N LEU A 216 -0.68 2.11 -5.41
CA LEU A 216 -1.56 2.29 -6.57
C LEU A 216 -2.90 2.99 -6.25
N CYS A 217 -3.05 3.52 -5.04
CA CYS A 217 -4.30 4.14 -4.59
C CYS A 217 -4.79 5.32 -5.46
N GLU A 218 -3.90 5.97 -6.21
CA GLU A 218 -4.21 7.08 -7.11
C GLU A 218 -4.19 6.69 -8.60
N ALA A 219 -3.95 5.43 -8.94
CA ALA A 219 -3.92 4.92 -10.30
C ALA A 219 -5.35 4.71 -10.84
N SER A 220 -5.91 5.74 -11.45
CA SER A 220 -7.33 5.79 -11.82
C SER A 220 -7.71 4.75 -12.88
N PHE A 221 -6.84 4.49 -13.84
CA PHE A 221 -7.05 3.47 -14.85
C PHE A 221 -6.99 2.06 -14.23
N PHE A 222 -6.02 1.81 -13.36
CA PHE A 222 -5.91 0.54 -12.64
C PHE A 222 -7.12 0.28 -11.74
N LEU A 223 -7.63 1.32 -11.05
CA LEU A 223 -8.85 1.21 -10.23
C LEU A 223 -10.06 0.78 -11.07
N ARG A 224 -10.23 1.32 -12.29
CA ARG A 224 -11.29 0.89 -13.21
C ARG A 224 -11.08 -0.56 -13.65
N MET A 225 -9.85 -0.90 -14.10
CA MET A 225 -9.49 -2.26 -14.50
C MET A 225 -9.76 -3.28 -13.38
N LEU A 226 -9.41 -2.94 -12.15
CA LEU A 226 -9.63 -3.81 -10.99
C LEU A 226 -11.13 -3.95 -10.67
N SER A 227 -11.90 -2.86 -10.78
CA SER A 227 -13.37 -2.88 -10.62
C SER A 227 -14.04 -3.79 -11.62
N ASP A 228 -13.65 -3.70 -12.90
CA ASP A 228 -14.18 -4.57 -13.98
C ASP A 228 -13.86 -6.04 -13.70
N LYS A 229 -12.64 -6.33 -13.24
CA LYS A 229 -12.21 -7.72 -12.95
C LYS A 229 -12.88 -8.33 -11.73
N LEU A 230 -13.20 -7.53 -10.73
CA LEU A 230 -13.87 -8.00 -9.51
C LEU A 230 -15.40 -8.01 -9.65
N GLY A 231 -15.93 -7.40 -10.72
CA GLY A 231 -17.37 -7.29 -10.95
C GLY A 231 -18.09 -6.33 -9.98
N GLY A 232 -17.33 -5.42 -9.36
CA GLY A 232 -17.84 -4.46 -8.39
C GLY A 232 -16.92 -3.24 -8.27
N LYS A 233 -17.47 -2.12 -7.78
CA LYS A 233 -16.70 -0.88 -7.65
C LYS A 233 -15.59 -1.00 -6.61
N VAL A 234 -14.34 -0.77 -7.03
CA VAL A 234 -13.19 -0.56 -6.15
C VAL A 234 -12.99 0.94 -5.96
N THR A 235 -12.95 1.38 -4.71
CA THR A 235 -12.78 2.79 -4.35
C THR A 235 -11.44 3.03 -3.68
N SER A 236 -10.89 4.22 -3.84
CA SER A 236 -9.68 4.65 -3.15
C SER A 236 -9.69 6.15 -2.92
N CYS A 237 -8.71 6.66 -2.18
CA CYS A 237 -8.49 8.08 -1.98
C CYS A 237 -6.99 8.38 -1.86
N LYS A 238 -6.64 9.65 -2.03
CA LYS A 238 -5.24 10.11 -2.00
C LYS A 238 -4.49 9.75 -0.71
N ARG A 239 -5.19 9.69 0.44
CA ARG A 239 -4.61 9.32 1.74
C ARG A 239 -4.48 7.81 1.94
N ALA A 240 -5.04 6.98 1.06
CA ALA A 240 -5.05 5.53 1.21
C ALA A 240 -3.65 4.90 1.18
N ARG A 241 -2.65 5.58 0.61
CA ARG A 241 -1.25 5.16 0.70
C ARG A 241 -0.69 5.17 2.13
N TYR A 242 -1.30 5.95 3.02
CA TYR A 242 -0.90 6.06 4.42
C TYR A 242 -1.70 5.17 5.36
N ALA A 243 -2.57 4.29 4.86
CA ALA A 243 -3.50 3.50 5.69
C ALA A 243 -2.80 2.78 6.85
N GLY A 244 -1.65 2.13 6.61
CA GLY A 244 -0.86 1.48 7.65
C GLY A 244 -0.38 2.45 8.73
N ALA A 245 0.26 3.56 8.34
CA ALA A 245 0.75 4.58 9.27
C ALA A 245 -0.39 5.32 9.98
N LEU A 246 -1.48 5.60 9.26
CA LEU A 246 -2.67 6.24 9.83
C LEU A 246 -3.32 5.37 10.91
N GLY A 247 -3.48 4.07 10.62
CA GLY A 247 -4.01 3.12 11.61
C GLY A 247 -3.10 2.98 12.82
N ALA A 248 -1.78 2.97 12.64
CA ALA A 248 -0.82 2.98 13.73
C ALA A 248 -0.96 4.24 14.59
N ALA A 249 -1.15 5.42 13.97
CA ALA A 249 -1.36 6.68 14.68
C ALA A 249 -2.69 6.70 15.47
N TYR A 250 -3.78 6.17 14.90
CA TYR A 250 -5.04 6.04 15.63
C TYR A 250 -4.94 5.06 16.80
N ILE A 251 -4.21 3.94 16.64
CA ILE A 251 -3.94 3.02 17.75
C ILE A 251 -3.11 3.73 18.85
N ALA A 252 -2.18 4.62 18.47
CA ALA A 252 -1.44 5.43 19.45
C ALA A 252 -2.37 6.37 20.22
N TYR A 253 -3.28 7.05 19.52
CA TYR A 253 -4.26 7.96 20.11
C TYR A 253 -5.19 7.24 21.11
N GLU A 254 -5.75 6.11 20.73
CA GLU A 254 -6.66 5.31 21.56
C GLU A 254 -5.96 4.77 22.81
N LYS A 255 -4.76 4.19 22.64
CA LYS A 255 -4.00 3.60 23.76
C LYS A 255 -3.53 4.62 24.77
N TYR A 256 -3.20 5.82 24.36
CA TYR A 256 -2.86 6.89 25.28
C TYR A 256 -4.07 7.33 26.12
N GLY A 257 -5.28 7.38 25.51
CA GLY A 257 -6.52 7.65 26.22
C GLY A 257 -6.83 6.58 27.30
N GLU A 258 -6.64 5.29 26.98
CA GLU A 258 -6.82 4.18 27.93
C GLU A 258 -5.82 4.22 29.12
N THR A 259 -4.61 4.75 28.91
CA THR A 259 -3.58 4.81 29.97
C THR A 259 -3.85 5.94 30.98
N ARG A 260 -4.73 6.90 30.63
CA ARG A 260 -5.10 8.03 31.48
C ARG A 260 -6.45 7.88 32.18
N ALA A 261 -7.24 6.91 31.79
CA ALA A 261 -8.51 6.54 32.42
C ALA A 261 -8.30 5.49 33.51
#